data_02516287421b19c63dd3c8d687d96176
#
_entry.id   02516287421b19c63dd3c8d687d96176
#
_cell.length_a   1.000
_cell.length_b   1.000
_cell.length_c   1.000
_cell.angle_alpha   90.00
_cell.angle_beta   90.00
_cell.angle_gamma   90.00
#
_symmetry.space_group_name_H-M   'P 1'
#
loop_
_entity.id
_entity.type
_entity.pdbx_description
1 polymer ?
#
loop_
_entity_poly.entity_id
_entity_poly.type
_entity_poly.pdbx_seq_one_letter_code
_entity_poly.pdbx_strand_id
1 'polypeptide(L)'
;MSFSMPMFRGWVPKAIRPWIYVLTVLCVQFSSGIYLGALDCIRGTTNFMIEDLLMLLYCGLAGMGIYFPLLFRMKFRFTNQQLLIGAAITIAVCNIITMYCTNMGLLMIVCFISGMAKLQGTFECMSNIQLWITPRRDFAVFFPVLHIVLLTAIEGSGFLAAWFGYHFTWQMMHVFTVGTMCFIVLTQLLLCRPFCPMPQRMPLKGLDLQSGLLISVLMLMVSYILIYGDYLMWMDNRGIRIMAGLSVLLLGIILHRLRTVEQPLLSLRIFTYRNVVAILAVVALAELLLGAKHCLEEILYVEVFHLEEHTKEEQYLWALPGVYVGVVISLLWLKVFKWKIWKLLGIGFACILGYAVLMYVNLDVHTNLEQFRLAIALRGCAYCILSSSLMWALHESVHELFEFFMGLFVFNIIHMYLAGAAGYGFYTSIFSHFLSDNMARYGSHLTLTGLDMTTFNFPAFMEHDFLPSMMAVAIKRSYGIIIWISLFATMTFFLLDIPAVRTNVRRVPIWAVAGIEYLAKLSGLRRRS
;
A
#
# COMPACT_ATOMS: atom_id res chain seq x y z
N MET A 1 9.40 -27.14 -19.93
CA MET A 1 8.88 -28.07 -18.89
C MET A 1 8.08 -27.25 -17.89
N SER A 2 6.83 -27.64 -17.62
CA SER A 2 5.99 -26.99 -16.60
C SER A 2 6.53 -27.32 -15.20
N PHE A 3 6.58 -26.35 -14.30
CA PHE A 3 6.98 -26.56 -12.91
C PHE A 3 5.96 -27.49 -12.21
N SER A 4 6.40 -28.65 -11.78
CA SER A 4 5.50 -29.72 -11.29
C SER A 4 5.04 -29.54 -9.84
N MET A 5 5.44 -28.47 -9.16
CA MET A 5 5.16 -28.20 -7.74
C MET A 5 5.45 -29.44 -6.85
N PRO A 6 6.73 -29.73 -6.57
CA PRO A 6 7.16 -30.98 -5.89
C PRO A 6 6.72 -31.06 -4.42
N MET A 7 6.22 -29.95 -3.84
CA MET A 7 5.76 -29.86 -2.46
C MET A 7 4.41 -30.57 -2.22
N PHE A 8 3.67 -30.96 -3.26
CA PHE A 8 2.42 -31.71 -3.09
C PHE A 8 2.65 -33.20 -2.98
N ARG A 9 1.77 -33.90 -2.25
CA ARG A 9 1.75 -35.37 -2.19
C ARG A 9 1.40 -35.94 -3.56
N GLY A 10 1.89 -37.17 -3.86
CA GLY A 10 1.78 -37.79 -5.18
C GLY A 10 0.35 -37.98 -5.69
N TRP A 11 -0.60 -38.23 -4.80
CA TRP A 11 -2.00 -38.45 -5.14
C TRP A 11 -2.77 -37.17 -5.56
N VAL A 12 -2.22 -35.97 -5.29
CA VAL A 12 -2.85 -34.71 -5.70
C VAL A 12 -2.66 -34.47 -7.19
N PRO A 13 -3.74 -34.33 -8.00
CA PRO A 13 -3.65 -34.09 -9.44
C PRO A 13 -2.82 -32.85 -9.76
N LYS A 14 -1.95 -32.94 -10.76
CA LYS A 14 -1.06 -31.81 -11.15
C LYS A 14 -1.82 -30.57 -11.58
N ALA A 15 -3.00 -30.68 -12.18
CA ALA A 15 -3.82 -29.58 -12.63
C ALA A 15 -4.40 -28.75 -11.46
N ILE A 16 -4.67 -29.35 -10.31
CA ILE A 16 -5.31 -28.71 -9.15
C ILE A 16 -4.27 -27.97 -8.27
N ARG A 17 -3.01 -28.44 -8.26
CA ARG A 17 -1.95 -27.88 -7.38
C ARG A 17 -1.80 -26.36 -7.44
N PRO A 18 -1.73 -25.71 -8.61
CA PRO A 18 -1.61 -24.24 -8.68
C PRO A 18 -2.80 -23.52 -8.07
N TRP A 19 -4.01 -24.05 -8.31
CA TRP A 19 -5.26 -23.44 -7.82
C TRP A 19 -5.38 -23.51 -6.30
N ILE A 20 -4.82 -24.55 -5.67
CA ILE A 20 -4.72 -24.61 -4.20
C ILE A 20 -3.85 -23.46 -3.69
N TYR A 21 -2.72 -23.15 -4.35
CA TYR A 21 -1.90 -22.01 -3.96
C TYR A 21 -2.58 -20.67 -4.24
N VAL A 22 -3.31 -20.53 -5.35
CA VAL A 22 -4.12 -19.33 -5.65
C VAL A 22 -5.18 -19.13 -4.56
N LEU A 23 -5.92 -20.17 -4.19
CA LEU A 23 -6.89 -20.09 -3.11
C LEU A 23 -6.23 -19.76 -1.76
N THR A 24 -5.08 -20.40 -1.47
CA THR A 24 -4.33 -20.12 -0.23
C THR A 24 -3.88 -18.67 -0.15
N VAL A 25 -3.35 -18.09 -1.23
CA VAL A 25 -2.91 -16.69 -1.22
C VAL A 25 -4.08 -15.73 -1.11
N LEU A 26 -5.23 -16.02 -1.72
CA LEU A 26 -6.44 -15.21 -1.55
C LEU A 26 -6.90 -15.22 -0.10
N CYS A 27 -6.97 -16.40 0.55
CA CYS A 27 -7.31 -16.49 1.97
C CYS A 27 -6.33 -15.71 2.86
N VAL A 28 -5.02 -15.79 2.59
CA VAL A 28 -4.00 -15.02 3.32
C VAL A 28 -4.17 -13.51 3.08
N GLN A 29 -4.48 -13.11 1.85
CA GLN A 29 -4.63 -11.70 1.51
C GLN A 29 -5.91 -11.09 2.08
N PHE A 30 -6.99 -11.85 2.23
CA PHE A 30 -8.19 -11.39 2.93
C PHE A 30 -7.97 -11.17 4.42
N SER A 31 -6.92 -11.73 5.02
CA SER A 31 -6.60 -11.46 6.42
C SER A 31 -6.04 -10.06 6.64
N SER A 32 -6.44 -9.42 7.72
CA SER A 32 -5.86 -8.19 8.24
C SER A 32 -5.94 -8.18 9.77
N GLY A 33 -5.21 -7.27 10.41
CA GLY A 33 -5.41 -6.99 11.83
C GLY A 33 -6.63 -6.10 12.06
N ILE A 34 -6.79 -5.09 11.21
CA ILE A 34 -7.96 -4.20 11.14
C ILE A 34 -8.43 -4.16 9.68
N TYR A 35 -9.73 -4.08 9.47
CA TYR A 35 -10.36 -4.09 8.15
C TYR A 35 -10.94 -2.73 7.81
N LEU A 36 -10.54 -2.16 6.68
CA LEU A 36 -10.97 -0.83 6.22
C LEU A 36 -12.50 -0.75 6.04
N GLY A 37 -13.13 -1.81 5.53
CA GLY A 37 -14.58 -1.85 5.35
C GLY A 37 -15.40 -2.08 6.63
N ALA A 38 -14.80 -1.98 7.81
CA ALA A 38 -15.48 -2.10 9.09
C ALA A 38 -15.09 -0.97 10.06
N LEU A 39 -14.47 0.11 9.58
CA LEU A 39 -13.94 1.17 10.44
C LEU A 39 -15.05 1.87 11.22
N ASP A 40 -16.17 2.23 10.59
CA ASP A 40 -17.28 2.92 11.25
C ASP A 40 -18.01 2.00 12.23
N CYS A 41 -18.17 0.72 11.87
CA CYS A 41 -18.73 -0.29 12.79
C CYS A 41 -17.85 -0.49 14.03
N ILE A 42 -16.53 -0.52 13.87
CA ILE A 42 -15.58 -0.63 14.98
C ILE A 42 -15.63 0.64 15.84
N ARG A 43 -15.59 1.83 15.21
CA ARG A 43 -15.69 3.14 15.86
C ARG A 43 -16.99 3.25 16.67
N GLY A 44 -18.11 2.82 16.10
CA GLY A 44 -19.42 2.86 16.78
C GLY A 44 -19.55 1.93 17.98
N THR A 45 -18.73 0.87 18.07
CA THR A 45 -18.77 -0.12 19.14
C THR A 45 -17.60 -0.03 20.12
N THR A 46 -16.57 0.74 19.78
CA THR A 46 -15.37 0.95 20.60
C THR A 46 -15.16 2.44 20.85
N ASN A 47 -14.22 2.77 21.76
CA ASN A 47 -13.85 4.16 22.02
C ASN A 47 -12.67 4.64 21.12
N PHE A 48 -12.38 3.94 20.02
CA PHE A 48 -11.31 4.33 19.12
C PHE A 48 -11.74 5.45 18.17
N MET A 49 -10.81 6.38 17.92
CA MET A 49 -10.94 7.34 16.84
C MET A 49 -10.58 6.69 15.50
N ILE A 50 -10.93 7.34 14.40
CA ILE A 50 -10.56 6.84 13.06
C ILE A 50 -9.05 6.83 12.87
N GLU A 51 -8.34 7.81 13.42
CA GLU A 51 -6.89 7.89 13.43
C GLU A 51 -6.25 6.72 14.16
N ASP A 52 -6.84 6.26 15.28
CA ASP A 52 -6.37 5.08 16.02
C ASP A 52 -6.47 3.82 15.15
N LEU A 53 -7.60 3.64 14.48
CA LEU A 53 -7.84 2.48 13.61
C LEU A 53 -6.91 2.51 12.37
N LEU A 54 -6.70 3.67 11.77
CA LEU A 54 -5.74 3.85 10.70
C LEU A 54 -4.31 3.55 11.19
N MET A 55 -3.93 4.00 12.38
CA MET A 55 -2.62 3.69 12.95
C MET A 55 -2.41 2.19 13.13
N LEU A 56 -3.43 1.44 13.55
CA LEU A 56 -3.38 -0.03 13.63
C LEU A 56 -3.17 -0.68 12.26
N LEU A 57 -3.84 -0.17 11.22
CA LEU A 57 -3.64 -0.62 9.84
C LEU A 57 -2.18 -0.41 9.40
N TYR A 58 -1.63 0.81 9.64
CA TYR A 58 -0.24 1.11 9.28
C TYR A 58 0.78 0.35 10.11
N CYS A 59 0.46 -0.06 11.34
CA CYS A 59 1.28 -1.02 12.08
C CYS A 59 1.39 -2.36 11.35
N GLY A 60 0.30 -2.87 10.79
CA GLY A 60 0.32 -4.07 9.97
C GLY A 60 1.18 -3.92 8.71
N LEU A 61 1.04 -2.80 8.01
CA LEU A 61 1.84 -2.49 6.82
C LEU A 61 3.33 -2.32 7.15
N ALA A 62 3.67 -1.72 8.30
CA ALA A 62 5.04 -1.64 8.80
C ALA A 62 5.64 -3.03 9.04
N GLY A 63 4.86 -3.92 9.67
CA GLY A 63 5.26 -5.30 9.87
C GLY A 63 5.53 -6.03 8.55
N MET A 64 4.69 -5.84 7.54
CA MET A 64 4.93 -6.37 6.20
C MET A 64 6.22 -5.78 5.59
N GLY A 65 6.39 -4.46 5.64
CA GLY A 65 7.54 -3.77 5.07
C GLY A 65 8.85 -4.33 5.62
N ILE A 66 9.02 -4.35 6.94
CA ILE A 66 10.28 -4.76 7.56
C ILE A 66 10.60 -6.24 7.45
N TYR A 67 9.58 -7.07 7.28
CA TYR A 67 9.78 -8.51 7.12
C TYR A 67 10.30 -8.90 5.73
N PHE A 68 10.17 -8.02 4.73
CA PHE A 68 10.52 -8.29 3.34
C PHE A 68 11.96 -8.81 3.13
N PRO A 69 13.03 -8.22 3.70
CA PRO A 69 14.39 -8.72 3.56
C PRO A 69 14.63 -10.11 4.19
N LEU A 70 13.77 -10.51 5.14
CA LEU A 70 13.88 -11.80 5.83
C LEU A 70 13.28 -12.95 5.00
N LEU A 71 12.37 -12.66 4.06
CA LEU A 71 11.60 -13.65 3.31
C LEU A 71 12.46 -14.76 2.68
N PHE A 72 13.57 -14.35 2.02
CA PHE A 72 14.45 -15.33 1.35
C PHE A 72 15.18 -16.23 2.34
N ARG A 73 15.68 -15.66 3.44
CA ARG A 73 16.36 -16.47 4.46
C ARG A 73 15.41 -17.44 5.13
N MET A 74 14.18 -17.03 5.37
CA MET A 74 13.13 -17.88 5.92
C MET A 74 12.76 -19.00 4.94
N LYS A 75 12.55 -18.66 3.66
CA LYS A 75 12.21 -19.64 2.60
C LYS A 75 13.27 -20.73 2.41
N PHE A 76 14.56 -20.37 2.53
CA PHE A 76 15.66 -21.33 2.35
C PHE A 76 16.10 -22.02 3.64
N ARG A 77 15.47 -21.69 4.77
CA ARG A 77 15.73 -22.35 6.06
C ARG A 77 14.62 -23.33 6.46
N PHE A 78 13.38 -22.91 6.29
CA PHE A 78 12.21 -23.69 6.70
C PHE A 78 11.55 -24.36 5.50
N THR A 79 10.75 -25.40 5.78
CA THR A 79 9.94 -26.03 4.73
C THR A 79 8.72 -25.16 4.39
N ASN A 80 8.23 -25.28 3.14
CA ASN A 80 7.02 -24.60 2.69
C ASN A 80 5.83 -24.83 3.65
N GLN A 81 5.68 -26.07 4.15
CA GLN A 81 4.62 -26.45 5.08
C GLN A 81 4.76 -25.71 6.42
N GLN A 82 5.99 -25.66 6.99
CA GLN A 82 6.24 -24.92 8.24
C GLN A 82 5.96 -23.43 8.10
N LEU A 83 6.34 -22.82 6.97
CA LEU A 83 6.13 -21.39 6.73
C LEU A 83 4.65 -21.05 6.59
N LEU A 84 3.87 -21.85 5.83
CA LEU A 84 2.45 -21.58 5.63
C LEU A 84 1.61 -21.89 6.87
N ILE A 85 1.89 -23.00 7.57
CA ILE A 85 1.21 -23.33 8.83
C ILE A 85 1.55 -22.31 9.91
N GLY A 86 2.83 -21.93 10.05
CA GLY A 86 3.26 -20.92 11.01
C GLY A 86 2.60 -19.56 10.75
N ALA A 87 2.56 -19.11 9.48
CA ALA A 87 1.89 -17.88 9.11
C ALA A 87 0.38 -17.95 9.42
N ALA A 88 -0.30 -19.04 9.03
CA ALA A 88 -1.74 -19.19 9.27
C ALA A 88 -2.10 -19.21 10.76
N ILE A 89 -1.34 -19.94 11.59
CA ILE A 89 -1.55 -19.98 13.05
C ILE A 89 -1.33 -18.57 13.65
N THR A 90 -0.24 -17.90 13.25
CA THR A 90 0.04 -16.54 13.74
C THR A 90 -1.07 -15.57 13.40
N ILE A 91 -1.55 -15.56 12.13
CA ILE A 91 -2.66 -14.73 11.69
C ILE A 91 -3.95 -15.06 12.48
N ALA A 92 -4.26 -16.33 12.67
CA ALA A 92 -5.45 -16.75 13.43
C ALA A 92 -5.41 -16.26 14.88
N VAL A 93 -4.28 -16.45 15.58
CA VAL A 93 -4.10 -15.98 16.95
C VAL A 93 -4.20 -14.45 17.02
N CYS A 94 -3.55 -13.73 16.11
CA CYS A 94 -3.63 -12.27 16.04
C CYS A 94 -5.09 -11.80 15.85
N ASN A 95 -5.85 -12.41 14.95
CA ASN A 95 -7.25 -12.05 14.72
C ASN A 95 -8.15 -12.35 15.95
N ILE A 96 -7.91 -13.45 16.67
CA ILE A 96 -8.63 -13.74 17.92
C ILE A 96 -8.33 -12.66 18.97
N ILE A 97 -7.07 -12.23 19.12
CA ILE A 97 -6.70 -11.18 20.07
C ILE A 97 -7.35 -9.85 19.66
N THR A 98 -7.28 -9.47 18.38
CA THR A 98 -7.86 -8.22 17.88
C THR A 98 -9.37 -8.15 18.12
N MET A 99 -10.07 -9.27 17.99
CA MET A 99 -11.53 -9.34 18.19
C MET A 99 -11.99 -8.96 19.61
N TYR A 100 -11.16 -9.21 20.63
CA TYR A 100 -11.52 -9.00 22.05
C TYR A 100 -10.71 -7.90 22.75
N CYS A 101 -9.60 -7.47 22.17
CA CYS A 101 -8.69 -6.53 22.82
C CYS A 101 -9.10 -5.08 22.54
N THR A 102 -9.11 -4.24 23.58
CA THR A 102 -9.34 -2.79 23.48
C THR A 102 -8.10 -1.97 23.85
N ASN A 103 -6.98 -2.63 24.17
CA ASN A 103 -5.73 -1.92 24.49
C ASN A 103 -4.98 -1.58 23.21
N MET A 104 -4.88 -0.28 22.88
CA MET A 104 -4.24 0.23 21.68
C MET A 104 -2.80 -0.26 21.51
N GLY A 105 -1.98 -0.22 22.56
CA GLY A 105 -0.57 -0.64 22.50
C GLY A 105 -0.41 -2.12 22.16
N LEU A 106 -1.25 -2.99 22.74
CA LEU A 106 -1.25 -4.41 22.43
C LEU A 106 -1.73 -4.66 20.99
N LEU A 107 -2.78 -3.96 20.56
CA LEU A 107 -3.29 -4.05 19.19
C LEU A 107 -2.24 -3.65 18.14
N MET A 108 -1.46 -2.59 18.40
CA MET A 108 -0.35 -2.18 17.51
C MET A 108 0.66 -3.32 17.32
N ILE A 109 1.07 -3.98 18.40
CA ILE A 109 2.00 -5.12 18.35
C ILE A 109 1.38 -6.30 17.60
N VAL A 110 0.12 -6.62 17.88
CA VAL A 110 -0.60 -7.74 17.25
C VAL A 110 -0.78 -7.49 15.74
N CYS A 111 -1.18 -6.29 15.32
CA CYS A 111 -1.30 -5.91 13.93
C CYS A 111 0.06 -5.98 13.21
N PHE A 112 1.14 -5.52 13.84
CA PHE A 112 2.50 -5.59 13.32
C PHE A 112 2.93 -7.05 13.04
N ILE A 113 2.72 -7.95 14.01
CA ILE A 113 3.03 -9.37 13.87
C ILE A 113 2.15 -10.04 12.81
N SER A 114 0.87 -9.70 12.77
CA SER A 114 -0.06 -10.19 11.74
C SER A 114 0.39 -9.79 10.34
N GLY A 115 0.87 -8.55 10.15
CA GLY A 115 1.45 -8.07 8.90
C GLY A 115 2.66 -8.89 8.45
N MET A 116 3.60 -9.18 9.37
CA MET A 116 4.76 -10.04 9.09
C MET A 116 4.32 -11.43 8.60
N ALA A 117 3.37 -12.05 9.29
CA ALA A 117 2.85 -13.37 8.96
C ALA A 117 2.11 -13.37 7.61
N LYS A 118 1.30 -12.33 7.33
CA LYS A 118 0.61 -12.13 6.05
C LYS A 118 1.60 -12.07 4.89
N LEU A 119 2.67 -11.30 5.01
CA LEU A 119 3.68 -11.23 3.96
C LEU A 119 4.39 -12.56 3.75
N GLN A 120 4.72 -13.31 4.83
CA GLN A 120 5.35 -14.63 4.73
C GLN A 120 4.46 -15.62 3.95
N GLY A 121 3.18 -15.70 4.29
CA GLY A 121 2.23 -16.59 3.62
C GLY A 121 2.04 -16.21 2.14
N THR A 122 1.90 -14.93 1.86
CA THR A 122 1.78 -14.40 0.49
C THR A 122 3.01 -14.74 -0.34
N PHE A 123 4.21 -14.47 0.16
CA PHE A 123 5.45 -14.71 -0.56
C PHE A 123 5.66 -16.20 -0.86
N GLU A 124 5.37 -17.09 0.10
CA GLU A 124 5.51 -18.52 -0.12
C GLU A 124 4.58 -19.03 -1.23
N CYS A 125 3.33 -18.55 -1.27
CA CYS A 125 2.40 -18.90 -2.33
C CYS A 125 2.79 -18.29 -3.68
N MET A 126 3.02 -16.98 -3.72
CA MET A 126 3.28 -16.23 -4.96
C MET A 126 4.57 -16.66 -5.64
N SER A 127 5.62 -16.98 -4.87
CA SER A 127 6.87 -17.49 -5.45
C SER A 127 6.72 -18.85 -6.15
N ASN A 128 5.79 -19.68 -5.70
CA ASN A 128 5.48 -20.97 -6.36
C ASN A 128 4.54 -20.78 -7.55
N ILE A 129 3.57 -19.86 -7.46
CA ILE A 129 2.69 -19.45 -8.56
C ILE A 129 3.55 -18.82 -9.69
N GLN A 130 4.54 -17.98 -9.36
CA GLN A 130 5.46 -17.44 -10.34
C GLN A 130 6.14 -18.52 -11.17
N LEU A 131 6.70 -19.54 -10.53
CA LEU A 131 7.36 -20.66 -11.22
C LEU A 131 6.41 -21.49 -12.08
N TRP A 132 5.12 -21.53 -11.71
CA TRP A 132 4.10 -22.21 -12.51
C TRP A 132 3.72 -21.40 -13.76
N ILE A 133 3.45 -20.09 -13.61
CA ILE A 133 3.05 -19.20 -14.73
C ILE A 133 4.26 -18.95 -15.64
N THR A 134 5.42 -18.64 -15.05
CA THR A 134 6.65 -18.28 -15.77
C THR A 134 7.84 -19.11 -15.28
N PRO A 135 8.01 -20.37 -15.79
CA PRO A 135 9.15 -21.23 -15.39
C PRO A 135 10.52 -20.60 -15.66
N ARG A 136 10.61 -19.67 -16.61
CA ARG A 136 11.81 -18.89 -16.94
C ARG A 136 11.95 -17.59 -16.13
N ARG A 137 11.07 -17.36 -15.13
CA ARG A 137 11.00 -16.14 -14.31
C ARG A 137 10.85 -14.86 -15.13
N ASP A 138 9.92 -14.86 -16.08
CA ASP A 138 9.58 -13.68 -16.88
C ASP A 138 8.74 -12.71 -16.03
N PHE A 139 9.38 -11.67 -15.50
CA PHE A 139 8.74 -10.67 -14.65
C PHE A 139 7.79 -9.74 -15.41
N ALA A 140 7.94 -9.61 -16.74
CA ALA A 140 7.00 -8.85 -17.56
C ALA A 140 5.59 -9.47 -17.59
N VAL A 141 5.49 -10.77 -17.33
CA VAL A 141 4.21 -11.48 -17.18
C VAL A 141 3.80 -11.57 -15.72
N PHE A 142 4.76 -11.83 -14.83
CA PHE A 142 4.47 -12.08 -13.43
C PHE A 142 3.90 -10.87 -12.69
N PHE A 143 4.50 -9.68 -12.84
CA PHE A 143 4.05 -8.49 -12.11
C PHE A 143 2.62 -8.07 -12.44
N PRO A 144 2.17 -7.98 -13.71
CA PRO A 144 0.77 -7.71 -13.98
C PRO A 144 -0.18 -8.75 -13.36
N VAL A 145 0.14 -10.05 -13.46
CA VAL A 145 -0.71 -11.12 -12.88
C VAL A 145 -0.72 -11.07 -11.36
N LEU A 146 0.40 -10.69 -10.72
CA LEU A 146 0.46 -10.48 -9.27
C LEU A 146 -0.59 -9.48 -8.79
N HIS A 147 -0.77 -8.37 -9.53
CA HIS A 147 -1.73 -7.32 -9.19
C HIS A 147 -3.19 -7.78 -9.29
N ILE A 148 -3.51 -8.76 -10.16
CA ILE A 148 -4.87 -9.37 -10.15
C ILE A 148 -5.17 -9.92 -8.75
N VAL A 149 -4.26 -10.74 -8.22
CA VAL A 149 -4.48 -11.40 -6.94
C VAL A 149 -4.50 -10.39 -5.79
N LEU A 150 -3.53 -9.47 -5.78
CA LEU A 150 -3.39 -8.51 -4.68
C LEU A 150 -4.57 -7.53 -4.63
N LEU A 151 -4.92 -6.90 -5.76
CA LEU A 151 -5.96 -5.87 -5.78
C LEU A 151 -7.37 -6.46 -5.63
N THR A 152 -7.63 -7.63 -6.24
CA THR A 152 -8.90 -8.33 -6.00
C THR A 152 -9.06 -8.69 -4.52
N ALA A 153 -7.97 -9.08 -3.86
CA ALA A 153 -8.04 -9.40 -2.43
C ALA A 153 -8.18 -8.15 -1.55
N ILE A 154 -7.55 -7.04 -1.89
CA ILE A 154 -7.65 -5.79 -1.13
C ILE A 154 -9.09 -5.25 -1.19
N GLU A 155 -9.61 -4.98 -2.39
CA GLU A 155 -10.98 -4.46 -2.55
C GLU A 155 -12.03 -5.49 -2.08
N GLY A 156 -11.81 -6.77 -2.36
CA GLY A 156 -12.70 -7.84 -1.89
C GLY A 156 -12.72 -8.02 -0.38
N SER A 157 -11.61 -7.81 0.33
CA SER A 157 -11.58 -7.89 1.79
C SER A 157 -12.28 -6.71 2.45
N GLY A 158 -12.21 -5.50 1.86
CA GLY A 158 -12.96 -4.33 2.31
C GLY A 158 -14.46 -4.58 2.21
N PHE A 159 -14.93 -4.95 1.01
CA PHE A 159 -16.34 -5.28 0.78
C PHE A 159 -16.85 -6.40 1.69
N LEU A 160 -16.08 -7.48 1.87
CA LEU A 160 -16.48 -8.59 2.73
C LEU A 160 -16.58 -8.16 4.21
N ALA A 161 -15.66 -7.31 4.67
CA ALA A 161 -15.70 -6.78 6.03
C ALA A 161 -16.93 -5.89 6.25
N ALA A 162 -17.25 -5.01 5.29
CA ALA A 162 -18.45 -4.18 5.33
C ALA A 162 -19.73 -5.01 5.27
N TRP A 163 -19.76 -6.07 4.44
CA TRP A 163 -20.89 -6.99 4.35
C TRP A 163 -21.15 -7.71 5.68
N PHE A 164 -20.09 -8.19 6.36
CA PHE A 164 -20.24 -8.78 7.69
C PHE A 164 -20.69 -7.75 8.74
N GLY A 165 -20.14 -6.52 8.69
CA GLY A 165 -20.54 -5.42 9.56
C GLY A 165 -22.02 -5.07 9.43
N TYR A 166 -22.52 -5.04 8.20
CA TYR A 166 -23.90 -4.71 7.88
C TYR A 166 -24.90 -5.81 8.29
N HIS A 167 -24.62 -7.08 7.94
CA HIS A 167 -25.57 -8.19 8.17
C HIS A 167 -25.46 -8.85 9.55
N PHE A 168 -24.30 -8.72 10.20
CA PHE A 168 -24.01 -9.36 11.49
C PHE A 168 -23.33 -8.38 12.44
N THR A 169 -22.02 -8.60 12.67
CA THR A 169 -21.15 -7.74 13.46
C THR A 169 -19.76 -7.72 12.83
N TRP A 170 -19.00 -6.66 13.06
CA TRP A 170 -17.64 -6.54 12.50
C TRP A 170 -16.71 -7.68 12.98
N GLN A 171 -16.96 -8.28 14.15
CA GLN A 171 -16.18 -9.41 14.65
C GLN A 171 -16.28 -10.65 13.76
N MET A 172 -17.37 -10.80 12.98
CA MET A 172 -17.55 -11.94 12.08
C MET A 172 -16.49 -12.02 10.98
N MET A 173 -15.91 -10.89 10.56
CA MET A 173 -14.78 -10.91 9.65
C MET A 173 -13.54 -11.57 10.27
N HIS A 174 -13.29 -11.36 11.56
CA HIS A 174 -12.21 -12.05 12.28
C HIS A 174 -12.47 -13.55 12.39
N VAL A 175 -13.72 -13.94 12.70
CA VAL A 175 -14.13 -15.36 12.76
C VAL A 175 -13.95 -16.02 11.39
N PHE A 176 -14.38 -15.36 10.30
CA PHE A 176 -14.16 -15.82 8.93
C PHE A 176 -12.67 -16.01 8.62
N THR A 177 -11.84 -15.05 9.01
CA THR A 177 -10.38 -15.13 8.84
C THR A 177 -9.79 -16.32 9.61
N VAL A 178 -10.18 -16.54 10.85
CA VAL A 178 -9.75 -17.72 11.64
C VAL A 178 -10.17 -19.00 10.94
N GLY A 179 -11.40 -19.10 10.44
CA GLY A 179 -11.88 -20.25 9.67
C GLY A 179 -11.05 -20.51 8.42
N THR A 180 -10.73 -19.47 7.64
CA THR A 180 -9.88 -19.62 6.44
C THR A 180 -8.44 -19.98 6.79
N MET A 181 -7.88 -19.52 7.91
CA MET A 181 -6.56 -19.94 8.39
C MET A 181 -6.56 -21.40 8.83
N CYS A 182 -7.60 -21.87 9.51
CA CYS A 182 -7.77 -23.30 9.82
C CYS A 182 -7.86 -24.16 8.55
N PHE A 183 -8.58 -23.69 7.53
CA PHE A 183 -8.63 -24.34 6.23
C PHE A 183 -7.23 -24.43 5.57
N ILE A 184 -6.41 -23.38 5.64
CA ILE A 184 -5.02 -23.40 5.15
C ILE A 184 -4.20 -24.46 5.91
N VAL A 185 -4.28 -24.51 7.23
CA VAL A 185 -3.56 -25.50 8.04
C VAL A 185 -3.96 -26.91 7.62
N LEU A 186 -5.25 -27.20 7.49
CA LEU A 186 -5.74 -28.50 7.05
C LEU A 186 -5.26 -28.86 5.64
N THR A 187 -5.32 -27.95 4.68
CA THR A 187 -4.85 -28.18 3.31
C THR A 187 -3.35 -28.45 3.28
N GLN A 188 -2.54 -27.73 4.08
CA GLN A 188 -1.11 -27.97 4.17
C GLN A 188 -0.78 -29.34 4.79
N LEU A 189 -1.50 -29.77 5.82
CA LEU A 189 -1.29 -31.07 6.47
C LEU A 189 -1.73 -32.23 5.59
N LEU A 190 -2.85 -32.10 4.88
CA LEU A 190 -3.42 -33.19 4.08
C LEU A 190 -2.79 -33.30 2.69
N LEU A 191 -2.61 -32.18 1.96
CA LEU A 191 -2.24 -32.17 0.55
C LEU A 191 -0.74 -31.95 0.31
N CYS A 192 -0.04 -31.27 1.22
CA CYS A 192 1.37 -30.94 1.06
C CYS A 192 2.29 -31.90 1.84
N ARG A 193 3.55 -31.90 1.42
CA ARG A 193 4.66 -32.56 2.13
C ARG A 193 5.72 -31.50 2.49
N PRO A 194 6.49 -31.70 3.56
CA PRO A 194 7.61 -30.82 3.86
C PRO A 194 8.61 -30.80 2.70
N PHE A 195 8.81 -29.65 2.11
CA PHE A 195 9.75 -29.43 1.01
C PHE A 195 10.58 -28.18 1.29
N CYS A 196 11.89 -28.28 1.20
CA CYS A 196 12.81 -27.16 1.28
C CYS A 196 13.54 -27.03 -0.07
N PRO A 197 13.58 -25.83 -0.68
CA PRO A 197 14.20 -25.64 -1.99
C PRO A 197 15.72 -25.89 -2.00
N MET A 198 16.39 -25.73 -0.86
CA MET A 198 17.84 -25.90 -0.73
C MET A 198 18.20 -27.10 0.16
N PRO A 199 19.21 -27.92 -0.23
CA PRO A 199 19.70 -29.01 0.60
C PRO A 199 20.41 -28.52 1.87
N GLN A 200 21.12 -27.37 1.81
CA GLN A 200 21.74 -26.74 2.97
C GLN A 200 20.88 -25.58 3.46
N ARG A 201 20.52 -25.62 4.75
CA ARG A 201 19.70 -24.58 5.38
C ARG A 201 20.50 -23.28 5.56
N MET A 202 19.97 -22.16 5.11
CA MET A 202 20.58 -20.86 5.31
C MET A 202 20.68 -20.49 6.79
N PRO A 203 21.86 -19.98 7.27
CA PRO A 203 21.99 -19.54 8.65
C PRO A 203 21.21 -18.24 8.88
N LEU A 204 20.58 -18.12 10.06
CA LEU A 204 19.94 -16.86 10.50
C LEU A 204 20.94 -15.93 11.19
N LYS A 205 22.17 -16.40 11.47
CA LYS A 205 23.23 -15.57 12.06
C LYS A 205 23.66 -14.49 11.07
N GLY A 206 23.96 -13.27 11.60
CA GLY A 206 24.36 -12.14 10.78
C GLY A 206 23.21 -11.31 10.19
N LEU A 207 21.97 -11.54 10.63
CA LEU A 207 20.85 -10.64 10.31
C LEU A 207 20.93 -9.38 11.18
N ASP A 208 20.87 -8.22 10.54
CA ASP A 208 20.82 -6.93 11.21
C ASP A 208 19.38 -6.60 11.65
N LEU A 209 18.88 -7.36 12.64
CA LEU A 209 17.55 -7.18 13.21
C LEU A 209 17.40 -5.82 13.91
N GLN A 210 18.51 -5.26 14.43
CA GLN A 210 18.46 -3.95 15.09
C GLN A 210 18.14 -2.82 14.09
N SER A 211 18.78 -2.81 12.92
CA SER A 211 18.38 -1.85 11.85
C SER A 211 16.95 -2.05 11.43
N GLY A 212 16.46 -3.30 11.36
CA GLY A 212 15.08 -3.60 11.11
C GLY A 212 14.13 -2.98 12.12
N LEU A 213 14.42 -3.16 13.41
CA LEU A 213 13.62 -2.57 14.50
C LEU A 213 13.63 -1.04 14.44
N LEU A 214 14.80 -0.41 14.25
CA LEU A 214 14.91 1.05 14.14
C LEU A 214 14.13 1.60 12.94
N ILE A 215 14.18 0.93 11.79
CA ILE A 215 13.39 1.30 10.60
C ILE A 215 11.90 1.18 10.90
N SER A 216 11.46 0.10 11.57
CA SER A 216 10.06 -0.07 11.95
C SER A 216 9.58 1.05 12.87
N VAL A 217 10.38 1.40 13.90
CA VAL A 217 10.04 2.50 14.81
C VAL A 217 9.96 3.82 14.05
N LEU A 218 10.92 4.10 13.15
CA LEU A 218 10.87 5.30 12.31
C LEU A 218 9.59 5.34 11.44
N MET A 219 9.26 4.22 10.81
CA MET A 219 8.04 4.12 10.02
C MET A 219 6.79 4.44 10.86
N LEU A 220 6.68 3.85 12.06
CA LEU A 220 5.54 4.10 12.95
C LEU A 220 5.49 5.54 13.45
N MET A 221 6.64 6.16 13.76
CA MET A 221 6.70 7.57 14.16
C MET A 221 6.26 8.51 13.01
N VAL A 222 6.69 8.23 11.78
CA VAL A 222 6.27 9.01 10.60
C VAL A 222 4.79 8.81 10.33
N SER A 223 4.26 7.57 10.42
CA SER A 223 2.82 7.32 10.28
C SER A 223 2.01 8.07 11.34
N TYR A 224 2.46 8.09 12.60
CA TYR A 224 1.81 8.84 13.65
C TYR A 224 1.72 10.33 13.31
N ILE A 225 2.83 10.94 12.87
CA ILE A 225 2.85 12.36 12.48
C ILE A 225 1.87 12.63 11.33
N LEU A 226 1.81 11.75 10.34
CA LEU A 226 0.99 11.94 9.14
C LEU A 226 -0.51 11.71 9.42
N ILE A 227 -0.86 10.75 10.27
CA ILE A 227 -2.25 10.40 10.57
C ILE A 227 -2.85 11.39 11.57
N TYR A 228 -2.14 11.68 12.66
CA TYR A 228 -2.64 12.58 13.71
C TYR A 228 -2.28 14.05 13.45
N GLY A 229 -1.54 14.36 12.37
CA GLY A 229 -1.03 15.70 12.09
C GLY A 229 -2.13 16.74 12.03
N ASP A 230 -3.17 16.52 11.23
CA ASP A 230 -4.28 17.45 11.07
C ASP A 230 -5.09 17.59 12.37
N TYR A 231 -5.46 16.46 12.99
CA TYR A 231 -6.17 16.43 14.27
C TYR A 231 -5.43 17.18 15.39
N LEU A 232 -4.11 17.07 15.45
CA LEU A 232 -3.26 17.71 16.45
C LEU A 232 -2.69 19.07 15.99
N MET A 233 -3.19 19.66 14.91
CA MET A 233 -2.73 20.95 14.37
C MET A 233 -1.24 20.97 13.99
N TRP A 234 -0.72 19.87 13.47
CA TRP A 234 0.65 19.76 12.95
C TRP A 234 1.72 20.32 13.91
N MET A 235 2.56 21.25 13.41
CA MET A 235 3.70 21.81 14.16
C MET A 235 3.31 22.74 15.33
N ASP A 236 2.04 23.09 15.50
CA ASP A 236 1.60 23.87 16.66
C ASP A 236 1.55 22.98 17.92
N ASN A 237 1.36 21.67 17.75
CA ASN A 237 1.40 20.71 18.84
C ASN A 237 2.84 20.37 19.25
N ARG A 238 3.14 20.48 20.57
CA ARG A 238 4.45 20.14 21.12
C ARG A 238 4.81 18.66 20.90
N GLY A 239 3.83 17.76 20.99
CA GLY A 239 4.04 16.31 20.79
C GLY A 239 4.50 16.00 19.37
N ILE A 240 3.83 16.57 18.35
CA ILE A 240 4.20 16.39 16.93
C ILE A 240 5.61 16.93 16.66
N ARG A 241 5.96 18.10 17.19
CA ARG A 241 7.32 18.67 17.04
C ARG A 241 8.39 17.77 17.63
N ILE A 242 8.15 17.22 18.83
CA ILE A 242 9.08 16.27 19.46
C ILE A 242 9.22 15.01 18.62
N MET A 243 8.11 14.43 18.18
CA MET A 243 8.12 13.22 17.34
C MET A 243 8.82 13.47 16.01
N ALA A 244 8.63 14.61 15.38
CA ALA A 244 9.35 14.98 14.15
C ALA A 244 10.87 15.11 14.39
N GLY A 245 11.28 15.78 15.45
CA GLY A 245 12.70 15.89 15.83
C GLY A 245 13.34 14.53 16.12
N LEU A 246 12.64 13.67 16.87
CA LEU A 246 13.09 12.31 17.14
C LEU A 246 13.16 11.44 15.87
N SER A 247 12.23 11.62 14.94
CA SER A 247 12.24 10.91 13.65
C SER A 247 13.45 11.28 12.80
N VAL A 248 13.83 12.56 12.75
CA VAL A 248 15.03 13.03 12.04
C VAL A 248 16.31 12.48 12.71
N LEU A 249 16.38 12.51 14.04
CA LEU A 249 17.51 11.95 14.79
C LEU A 249 17.63 10.44 14.55
N LEU A 250 16.52 9.71 14.63
CA LEU A 250 16.47 8.27 14.40
C LEU A 250 16.88 7.92 12.95
N LEU A 251 16.44 8.69 11.96
CA LEU A 251 16.89 8.55 10.58
C LEU A 251 18.43 8.70 10.46
N GLY A 252 19.01 9.69 11.15
CA GLY A 252 20.46 9.86 11.22
C GLY A 252 21.17 8.63 11.80
N ILE A 253 20.66 8.08 12.90
CA ILE A 253 21.18 6.84 13.52
C ILE A 253 21.10 5.66 12.55
N ILE A 254 19.94 5.48 11.88
CA ILE A 254 19.74 4.41 10.91
C ILE A 254 20.75 4.54 9.75
N LEU A 255 20.89 5.72 9.16
CA LEU A 255 21.82 5.96 8.05
C LEU A 255 23.27 5.70 8.46
N HIS A 256 23.67 6.12 9.67
CA HIS A 256 24.98 5.81 10.21
C HIS A 256 25.20 4.31 10.35
N ARG A 257 24.23 3.61 10.97
CA ARG A 257 24.29 2.18 11.20
C ARG A 257 24.34 1.36 9.91
N LEU A 258 23.49 1.69 8.91
CA LEU A 258 23.48 1.01 7.60
C LEU A 258 24.81 1.15 6.83
N ARG A 259 25.65 2.14 7.20
CA ARG A 259 26.99 2.32 6.64
C ARG A 259 28.07 1.54 7.39
N THR A 260 27.89 1.29 8.67
CA THR A 260 28.93 0.70 9.56
C THR A 260 28.80 -0.81 9.70
N VAL A 261 27.60 -1.36 9.59
CA VAL A 261 27.34 -2.80 9.72
C VAL A 261 27.81 -3.55 8.48
N GLU A 262 28.52 -4.68 8.67
CA GLU A 262 29.06 -5.49 7.57
C GLU A 262 27.98 -6.09 6.67
N GLN A 263 26.86 -6.52 7.25
CA GLN A 263 25.72 -7.07 6.52
C GLN A 263 24.44 -6.28 6.88
N PRO A 264 24.28 -5.06 6.34
CA PRO A 264 23.13 -4.24 6.66
C PRO A 264 21.84 -4.86 6.09
N LEU A 265 20.72 -4.65 6.79
CA LEU A 265 19.40 -5.09 6.34
C LEU A 265 19.02 -4.47 4.98
N LEU A 266 19.38 -3.20 4.79
CA LEU A 266 19.22 -2.46 3.54
C LEU A 266 20.59 -1.98 3.06
N SER A 267 20.97 -2.40 1.87
CA SER A 267 22.19 -1.90 1.22
C SER A 267 21.93 -0.51 0.61
N LEU A 268 22.62 0.52 1.13
CA LEU A 268 22.53 1.88 0.58
C LEU A 268 23.08 1.98 -0.86
N ARG A 269 23.80 0.95 -1.32
CA ARG A 269 24.34 0.88 -2.69
C ARG A 269 23.24 0.96 -3.75
N ILE A 270 22.00 0.54 -3.43
CA ILE A 270 20.87 0.63 -4.37
C ILE A 270 20.60 2.07 -4.82
N PHE A 271 20.82 3.06 -3.96
CA PHE A 271 20.64 4.49 -4.28
C PHE A 271 21.76 5.07 -5.14
N THR A 272 22.83 4.32 -5.44
CA THR A 272 23.87 4.74 -6.38
C THR A 272 23.45 4.53 -7.84
N TYR A 273 22.41 3.75 -8.08
CA TYR A 273 21.85 3.56 -9.43
C TYR A 273 20.86 4.69 -9.76
N ARG A 274 21.25 5.57 -10.69
CA ARG A 274 20.43 6.73 -11.08
C ARG A 274 19.02 6.33 -11.52
N ASN A 275 18.90 5.24 -12.28
CA ASN A 275 17.61 4.77 -12.77
C ASN A 275 16.71 4.30 -11.63
N VAL A 276 17.26 3.64 -10.60
CA VAL A 276 16.50 3.20 -9.43
C VAL A 276 15.95 4.39 -8.67
N VAL A 277 16.78 5.42 -8.42
CA VAL A 277 16.31 6.65 -7.73
C VAL A 277 15.19 7.33 -8.52
N ALA A 278 15.33 7.43 -9.85
CA ALA A 278 14.28 7.99 -10.70
C ALA A 278 12.98 7.16 -10.64
N ILE A 279 13.09 5.82 -10.69
CA ILE A 279 11.93 4.93 -10.57
C ILE A 279 11.25 5.12 -9.22
N LEU A 280 12.01 5.14 -8.11
CA LEU A 280 11.46 5.34 -6.77
C LEU A 280 10.77 6.71 -6.62
N ALA A 281 11.31 7.76 -7.24
CA ALA A 281 10.66 9.07 -7.26
C ALA A 281 9.32 9.04 -8.04
N VAL A 282 9.28 8.33 -9.17
CA VAL A 282 8.03 8.15 -9.94
C VAL A 282 7.02 7.32 -9.18
N VAL A 283 7.48 6.27 -8.45
CA VAL A 283 6.61 5.50 -7.53
C VAL A 283 6.02 6.43 -6.48
N ALA A 284 6.85 7.23 -5.79
CA ALA A 284 6.39 8.15 -4.76
C ALA A 284 5.36 9.15 -5.29
N LEU A 285 5.56 9.68 -6.51
CA LEU A 285 4.60 10.57 -7.15
C LEU A 285 3.28 9.85 -7.49
N ALA A 286 3.36 8.66 -8.08
CA ALA A 286 2.18 7.88 -8.44
C ALA A 286 1.35 7.51 -7.20
N GLU A 287 2.03 7.04 -6.15
CA GLU A 287 1.40 6.66 -4.89
C GLU A 287 0.78 7.86 -4.16
N LEU A 288 1.43 9.02 -4.19
CA LEU A 288 0.86 10.25 -3.63
C LEU A 288 -0.45 10.62 -4.35
N LEU A 289 -0.47 10.58 -5.70
CA LEU A 289 -1.67 10.91 -6.48
C LEU A 289 -2.80 9.91 -6.26
N LEU A 290 -2.48 8.61 -6.16
CA LEU A 290 -3.46 7.55 -5.90
C LEU A 290 -3.92 7.54 -4.43
N GLY A 291 -3.13 8.09 -3.51
CA GLY A 291 -3.44 8.24 -2.09
C GLY A 291 -4.67 9.12 -1.79
N ALA A 292 -5.15 9.88 -2.77
CA ALA A 292 -6.41 10.63 -2.69
C ALA A 292 -7.62 9.75 -2.31
N LYS A 293 -7.60 8.46 -2.65
CA LYS A 293 -8.62 7.48 -2.22
C LYS A 293 -8.82 7.49 -0.71
N HIS A 294 -7.74 7.50 0.05
CA HIS A 294 -7.77 7.31 1.51
C HIS A 294 -8.28 8.52 2.30
N CYS A 295 -8.49 9.65 1.65
CA CYS A 295 -9.01 10.87 2.27
C CYS A 295 -10.18 11.46 1.47
N LEU A 296 -9.93 11.90 0.23
CA LEU A 296 -10.94 12.65 -0.53
C LEU A 296 -12.17 11.82 -0.92
N GLU A 297 -11.98 10.55 -1.33
CA GLU A 297 -13.11 9.66 -1.62
C GLU A 297 -13.82 9.25 -0.33
N GLU A 298 -13.08 9.02 0.76
CA GLU A 298 -13.65 8.69 2.04
C GLU A 298 -14.57 9.80 2.56
N ILE A 299 -14.07 11.06 2.56
CA ILE A 299 -14.86 12.23 2.95
C ILE A 299 -16.07 12.40 2.02
N LEU A 300 -15.90 12.20 0.71
CA LEU A 300 -16.99 12.32 -0.25
C LEU A 300 -18.12 11.33 0.02
N TYR A 301 -17.79 10.08 0.26
CA TYR A 301 -18.79 9.04 0.44
C TYR A 301 -19.42 9.05 1.83
N VAL A 302 -18.63 9.30 2.87
CA VAL A 302 -19.11 9.25 4.25
C VAL A 302 -19.73 10.58 4.69
N GLU A 303 -19.04 11.71 4.47
CA GLU A 303 -19.44 13.01 5.03
C GLU A 303 -20.33 13.83 4.07
N VAL A 304 -20.18 13.67 2.73
CA VAL A 304 -20.99 14.42 1.77
C VAL A 304 -22.22 13.63 1.34
N PHE A 305 -22.05 12.34 1.00
CA PHE A 305 -23.17 11.50 0.55
C PHE A 305 -23.80 10.67 1.66
N HIS A 306 -23.26 10.68 2.87
CA HIS A 306 -23.74 9.91 4.02
C HIS A 306 -23.99 8.42 3.70
N LEU A 307 -23.07 7.81 2.94
CA LEU A 307 -23.21 6.40 2.57
C LEU A 307 -22.82 5.49 3.73
N GLU A 308 -23.57 4.41 3.85
CA GLU A 308 -23.19 3.30 4.71
C GLU A 308 -21.93 2.59 4.18
N GLU A 309 -21.09 2.03 5.08
CA GLU A 309 -19.85 1.33 4.72
C GLU A 309 -20.07 0.27 3.63
N HIS A 310 -21.15 -0.48 3.68
CA HIS A 310 -21.46 -1.50 2.68
C HIS A 310 -21.61 -0.91 1.27
N THR A 311 -22.36 0.15 1.12
CA THR A 311 -22.58 0.83 -0.17
C THR A 311 -21.31 1.51 -0.67
N LYS A 312 -20.52 2.09 0.24
CA LYS A 312 -19.20 2.67 -0.06
C LYS A 312 -18.24 1.61 -0.62
N GLU A 313 -18.09 0.48 0.05
CA GLU A 313 -17.20 -0.58 -0.38
C GLU A 313 -17.67 -1.26 -1.68
N GLU A 314 -18.99 -1.31 -1.93
CA GLU A 314 -19.54 -1.73 -3.22
C GLU A 314 -19.07 -0.81 -4.36
N GLN A 315 -19.03 0.51 -4.13
CA GLN A 315 -18.47 1.45 -5.13
C GLN A 315 -16.98 1.18 -5.38
N TYR A 316 -16.19 0.88 -4.36
CA TYR A 316 -14.77 0.57 -4.53
C TYR A 316 -14.51 -0.69 -5.37
N LEU A 317 -15.42 -1.67 -5.39
CA LEU A 317 -15.31 -2.85 -6.26
C LEU A 317 -15.24 -2.48 -7.76
N TRP A 318 -15.74 -1.32 -8.16
CA TRP A 318 -15.63 -0.84 -9.55
C TRP A 318 -14.19 -0.53 -9.97
N ALA A 319 -13.23 -0.55 -9.05
CA ALA A 319 -11.81 -0.53 -9.41
C ALA A 319 -11.37 -1.82 -10.11
N LEU A 320 -11.98 -2.98 -9.81
CA LEU A 320 -11.56 -4.29 -10.33
C LEU A 320 -11.65 -4.41 -11.86
N PRO A 321 -12.73 -4.01 -12.54
CA PRO A 321 -12.75 -3.96 -14.01
C PRO A 321 -11.58 -3.18 -14.58
N GLY A 322 -11.25 -2.02 -13.97
CA GLY A 322 -10.10 -1.21 -14.35
C GLY A 322 -8.77 -1.94 -14.15
N VAL A 323 -8.60 -2.64 -13.04
CA VAL A 323 -7.41 -3.46 -12.76
C VAL A 323 -7.23 -4.52 -13.84
N TYR A 324 -8.29 -5.25 -14.21
CA TYR A 324 -8.19 -6.30 -15.22
C TYR A 324 -7.84 -5.74 -16.60
N VAL A 325 -8.40 -4.59 -16.97
CA VAL A 325 -8.01 -3.87 -18.20
C VAL A 325 -6.55 -3.43 -18.12
N GLY A 326 -6.11 -2.88 -17.00
CA GLY A 326 -4.72 -2.48 -16.76
C GLY A 326 -3.72 -3.64 -16.89
N VAL A 327 -4.09 -4.84 -16.38
CA VAL A 327 -3.29 -6.07 -16.56
C VAL A 327 -3.15 -6.43 -18.03
N VAL A 328 -4.25 -6.43 -18.79
CA VAL A 328 -4.23 -6.75 -20.22
C VAL A 328 -3.34 -5.76 -20.98
N ILE A 329 -3.49 -4.45 -20.72
CA ILE A 329 -2.66 -3.41 -21.34
C ILE A 329 -1.18 -3.64 -21.00
N SER A 330 -0.85 -3.88 -19.72
CA SER A 330 0.52 -4.11 -19.27
C SER A 330 1.14 -5.36 -19.89
N LEU A 331 0.39 -6.48 -19.98
CA LEU A 331 0.85 -7.72 -20.62
C LEU A 331 1.09 -7.52 -22.12
N LEU A 332 0.15 -6.91 -22.83
CA LEU A 332 0.31 -6.63 -24.27
C LEU A 332 1.52 -5.73 -24.52
N TRP A 333 1.69 -4.68 -23.72
CA TRP A 333 2.77 -3.72 -23.88
C TRP A 333 4.15 -4.29 -23.59
N LEU A 334 4.29 -4.95 -22.43
CA LEU A 334 5.59 -5.44 -21.96
C LEU A 334 6.02 -6.74 -22.65
N LYS A 335 5.05 -7.65 -22.92
CA LYS A 335 5.37 -8.99 -23.41
C LYS A 335 5.19 -9.15 -24.91
N VAL A 336 4.11 -8.63 -25.49
CA VAL A 336 3.77 -8.81 -26.90
C VAL A 336 4.46 -7.75 -27.75
N PHE A 337 4.14 -6.48 -27.52
CA PHE A 337 4.66 -5.38 -28.33
C PHE A 337 6.08 -4.96 -27.96
N LYS A 338 6.50 -5.17 -26.70
CA LYS A 338 7.82 -4.76 -26.18
C LYS A 338 8.15 -3.29 -26.45
N TRP A 339 7.13 -2.43 -26.33
CA TRP A 339 7.27 -1.00 -26.56
C TRP A 339 7.96 -0.32 -25.38
N LYS A 340 8.39 0.94 -25.60
CA LYS A 340 9.09 1.73 -24.57
C LYS A 340 8.22 1.87 -23.31
N ILE A 341 8.79 1.52 -22.16
CA ILE A 341 8.09 1.55 -20.86
C ILE A 341 7.59 2.94 -20.48
N TRP A 342 8.32 3.99 -20.87
CA TRP A 342 7.94 5.38 -20.57
C TRP A 342 6.59 5.77 -21.15
N LYS A 343 6.25 5.26 -22.32
CA LYS A 343 4.93 5.47 -22.92
C LYS A 343 3.83 4.76 -22.13
N LEU A 344 4.14 3.59 -21.56
CA LEU A 344 3.21 2.86 -20.68
C LEU A 344 2.98 3.62 -19.37
N LEU A 345 4.03 4.20 -18.77
CA LEU A 345 3.90 5.08 -17.60
C LEU A 345 3.06 6.33 -17.95
N GLY A 346 3.25 6.91 -19.14
CA GLY A 346 2.41 8.00 -19.64
C GLY A 346 0.93 7.63 -19.70
N ILE A 347 0.59 6.41 -20.16
CA ILE A 347 -0.80 5.89 -20.13
C ILE A 347 -1.30 5.75 -18.70
N GLY A 348 -0.48 5.23 -17.77
CA GLY A 348 -0.85 5.14 -16.36
C GLY A 348 -1.19 6.51 -15.74
N PHE A 349 -0.35 7.53 -15.98
CA PHE A 349 -0.64 8.89 -15.52
C PHE A 349 -1.82 9.53 -16.26
N ALA A 350 -2.05 9.22 -17.54
CA ALA A 350 -3.26 9.64 -18.25
C ALA A 350 -4.54 9.04 -17.65
N CYS A 351 -4.48 7.79 -17.16
CA CYS A 351 -5.59 7.20 -16.42
C CYS A 351 -5.84 7.91 -15.07
N ILE A 352 -4.77 8.34 -14.34
CA ILE A 352 -4.93 9.17 -13.13
C ILE A 352 -5.57 10.52 -13.50
N LEU A 353 -5.11 11.14 -14.57
CA LEU A 353 -5.69 12.39 -15.07
C LEU A 353 -7.18 12.21 -15.38
N GLY A 354 -7.55 11.16 -16.12
CA GLY A 354 -8.94 10.85 -16.43
C GLY A 354 -9.79 10.62 -15.18
N TYR A 355 -9.26 9.87 -14.21
CA TYR A 355 -9.87 9.68 -12.89
C TYR A 355 -10.15 11.02 -12.21
N ALA A 356 -9.12 11.87 -12.07
CA ALA A 356 -9.23 13.13 -11.35
C ALA A 356 -10.17 14.13 -12.06
N VAL A 357 -10.16 14.17 -13.41
CA VAL A 357 -11.09 15.00 -14.20
C VAL A 357 -12.53 14.55 -14.03
N LEU A 358 -12.80 13.23 -14.09
CA LEU A 358 -14.14 12.71 -13.90
C LEU A 358 -14.65 12.95 -12.47
N MET A 359 -13.79 12.78 -11.46
CA MET A 359 -14.14 13.13 -10.09
C MET A 359 -14.45 14.62 -9.97
N TYR A 360 -13.62 15.49 -10.55
CA TYR A 360 -13.82 16.95 -10.53
C TYR A 360 -15.12 17.38 -11.21
N VAL A 361 -15.44 16.83 -12.38
CA VAL A 361 -16.61 17.24 -13.19
C VAL A 361 -17.91 16.72 -12.57
N ASN A 362 -17.94 15.45 -12.15
CA ASN A 362 -19.14 14.80 -11.64
C ASN A 362 -19.45 15.14 -10.18
N LEU A 363 -18.52 15.77 -9.45
CA LEU A 363 -18.67 16.01 -8.04
C LEU A 363 -19.69 17.15 -7.80
N ASP A 364 -20.87 16.78 -7.34
CA ASP A 364 -21.92 17.64 -6.87
C ASP A 364 -22.70 16.89 -5.77
N VAL A 365 -23.30 17.59 -4.82
CA VAL A 365 -24.01 17.00 -3.67
C VAL A 365 -25.18 16.08 -4.12
N HIS A 366 -25.77 16.37 -5.27
CA HIS A 366 -26.91 15.60 -5.81
C HIS A 366 -26.53 14.62 -6.91
N THR A 367 -25.24 14.34 -7.11
CA THR A 367 -24.80 13.45 -8.20
C THR A 367 -25.10 11.99 -7.89
N ASN A 368 -25.55 11.26 -8.91
CA ASN A 368 -25.77 9.81 -8.80
C ASN A 368 -24.41 9.08 -8.70
N LEU A 369 -24.30 8.15 -7.76
CA LEU A 369 -23.13 7.31 -7.52
C LEU A 369 -22.62 6.57 -8.76
N GLU A 370 -23.49 6.23 -9.70
CA GLU A 370 -23.10 5.55 -10.93
C GLU A 370 -22.11 6.34 -11.80
N GLN A 371 -22.13 7.67 -11.72
CA GLN A 371 -21.24 8.54 -12.50
C GLN A 371 -19.78 8.44 -12.04
N PHE A 372 -19.52 7.99 -10.81
CA PHE A 372 -18.17 7.80 -10.28
C PHE A 372 -17.56 6.44 -10.65
N ARG A 373 -18.35 5.45 -11.09
CA ARG A 373 -17.88 4.09 -11.41
C ARG A 373 -16.74 4.08 -12.44
N LEU A 374 -16.86 4.89 -13.49
CA LEU A 374 -15.80 4.99 -14.51
C LEU A 374 -14.53 5.63 -13.95
N ALA A 375 -14.66 6.64 -13.11
CA ALA A 375 -13.51 7.27 -12.45
C ALA A 375 -12.76 6.24 -11.58
N ILE A 376 -13.47 5.49 -10.75
CA ILE A 376 -12.90 4.44 -9.89
C ILE A 376 -12.24 3.34 -10.74
N ALA A 377 -12.85 2.93 -11.86
CA ALA A 377 -12.25 1.97 -12.78
C ALA A 377 -10.93 2.50 -13.41
N LEU A 378 -10.88 3.78 -13.82
CA LEU A 378 -9.65 4.40 -14.33
C LEU A 378 -8.55 4.45 -13.25
N ARG A 379 -8.90 4.70 -11.98
CA ARG A 379 -7.96 4.63 -10.86
C ARG A 379 -7.39 3.22 -10.71
N GLY A 380 -8.23 2.17 -10.74
CA GLY A 380 -7.79 0.77 -10.70
C GLY A 380 -6.86 0.41 -11.88
N CYS A 381 -7.18 0.88 -13.08
CA CYS A 381 -6.36 0.71 -14.27
C CYS A 381 -4.99 1.39 -14.11
N ALA A 382 -4.97 2.65 -13.67
CA ALA A 382 -3.75 3.42 -13.41
C ALA A 382 -2.85 2.73 -12.40
N TYR A 383 -3.41 2.30 -11.27
CA TYR A 383 -2.69 1.60 -10.22
C TYR A 383 -1.98 0.35 -10.76
N CYS A 384 -2.70 -0.49 -11.50
CA CYS A 384 -2.13 -1.71 -12.07
C CYS A 384 -1.03 -1.43 -13.09
N ILE A 385 -1.25 -0.49 -14.01
CA ILE A 385 -0.27 -0.12 -15.04
C ILE A 385 1.00 0.44 -14.41
N LEU A 386 0.88 1.40 -13.49
CA LEU A 386 2.03 2.06 -12.88
C LEU A 386 2.83 1.10 -12.01
N SER A 387 2.18 0.37 -11.08
CA SER A 387 2.87 -0.54 -10.16
C SER A 387 3.59 -1.67 -10.91
N SER A 388 2.91 -2.32 -11.88
CA SER A 388 3.53 -3.42 -12.65
C SER A 388 4.68 -2.94 -13.53
N SER A 389 4.53 -1.77 -14.16
CA SER A 389 5.55 -1.19 -15.03
C SER A 389 6.78 -0.75 -14.25
N LEU A 390 6.59 -0.11 -13.08
CA LEU A 390 7.68 0.38 -12.25
C LEU A 390 8.44 -0.77 -11.58
N MET A 391 7.75 -1.83 -11.14
CA MET A 391 8.40 -3.07 -10.65
C MET A 391 9.24 -3.73 -11.75
N TRP A 392 8.70 -3.79 -12.99
CA TRP A 392 9.46 -4.33 -14.11
C TRP A 392 10.66 -3.45 -14.48
N ALA A 393 10.49 -2.11 -14.50
CA ALA A 393 11.59 -1.17 -14.74
C ALA A 393 12.69 -1.28 -13.68
N LEU A 394 12.32 -1.50 -12.43
CA LEU A 394 13.27 -1.74 -11.34
C LEU A 394 14.10 -3.01 -11.60
N HIS A 395 13.43 -4.10 -12.03
CA HIS A 395 14.12 -5.34 -12.38
C HIS A 395 15.13 -5.16 -13.52
N GLU A 396 14.73 -4.46 -14.59
CA GLU A 396 15.62 -4.19 -15.75
C GLU A 396 16.77 -3.21 -15.40
N SER A 397 16.62 -2.41 -14.37
CA SER A 397 17.64 -1.43 -13.95
C SER A 397 18.75 -2.00 -13.08
N VAL A 398 18.56 -3.21 -12.53
CA VAL A 398 19.49 -3.83 -11.58
C VAL A 398 19.82 -5.25 -12.03
N HIS A 399 21.11 -5.52 -12.25
CA HIS A 399 21.56 -6.85 -12.74
C HIS A 399 21.71 -7.88 -11.63
N GLU A 400 22.09 -7.44 -10.42
CA GLU A 400 22.31 -8.34 -9.29
C GLU A 400 20.97 -8.64 -8.59
N LEU A 401 20.64 -9.91 -8.48
CA LEU A 401 19.37 -10.36 -7.86
C LEU A 401 19.21 -9.85 -6.42
N PHE A 402 20.30 -9.80 -5.65
CA PHE A 402 20.28 -9.29 -4.27
C PHE A 402 19.96 -7.79 -4.23
N GLU A 403 20.59 -6.97 -5.08
CA GLU A 403 20.34 -5.54 -5.17
C GLU A 403 18.91 -5.27 -5.69
N PHE A 404 18.40 -6.08 -6.62
CA PHE A 404 16.99 -6.00 -7.04
C PHE A 404 16.04 -6.19 -5.87
N PHE A 405 16.25 -7.19 -5.01
CA PHE A 405 15.41 -7.38 -3.83
C PHE A 405 15.53 -6.24 -2.82
N MET A 406 16.69 -5.62 -2.69
CA MET A 406 16.85 -4.41 -1.88
C MET A 406 16.08 -3.23 -2.47
N GLY A 407 16.11 -3.06 -3.80
CA GLY A 407 15.30 -2.07 -4.51
C GLY A 407 13.81 -2.32 -4.33
N LEU A 408 13.37 -3.57 -4.43
CA LEU A 408 11.98 -3.96 -4.23
C LEU A 408 11.54 -3.75 -2.77
N PHE A 409 12.43 -3.92 -1.80
CA PHE A 409 12.18 -3.58 -0.40
C PHE A 409 11.87 -2.08 -0.22
N VAL A 410 12.71 -1.20 -0.78
CA VAL A 410 12.47 0.26 -0.73
C VAL A 410 11.21 0.63 -1.49
N PHE A 411 10.99 0.03 -2.67
CA PHE A 411 9.77 0.19 -3.45
C PHE A 411 8.52 -0.12 -2.60
N ASN A 412 8.49 -1.26 -1.92
CA ASN A 412 7.35 -1.65 -1.09
C ASN A 412 7.14 -0.71 0.11
N ILE A 413 8.22 -0.20 0.72
CA ILE A 413 8.09 0.82 1.78
C ILE A 413 7.40 2.07 1.23
N ILE A 414 7.85 2.60 0.09
CA ILE A 414 7.25 3.78 -0.52
C ILE A 414 5.79 3.50 -0.89
N HIS A 415 5.53 2.38 -1.54
CA HIS A 415 4.20 1.96 -1.99
C HIS A 415 3.20 1.81 -0.83
N MET A 416 3.58 1.10 0.22
CA MET A 416 2.69 0.86 1.35
C MET A 416 2.48 2.08 2.24
N TYR A 417 3.51 2.96 2.39
CA TYR A 417 3.45 4.09 3.30
C TYR A 417 3.00 5.38 2.64
N LEU A 418 3.58 5.73 1.48
CA LEU A 418 3.26 6.99 0.81
C LEU A 418 1.83 7.01 0.27
N ALA A 419 1.33 5.92 -0.26
CA ALA A 419 -0.05 5.86 -0.71
C ALA A 419 -1.04 6.06 0.43
N GLY A 420 -0.79 5.37 1.55
CA GLY A 420 -1.67 5.40 2.70
C GLY A 420 -1.43 6.60 3.61
N ALA A 421 -0.42 6.53 4.49
CA ALA A 421 -0.24 7.52 5.56
C ALA A 421 0.09 8.92 5.02
N ALA A 422 1.01 9.02 4.05
CA ALA A 422 1.38 10.32 3.48
C ALA A 422 0.24 10.90 2.62
N GLY A 423 -0.46 10.06 1.86
CA GLY A 423 -1.64 10.47 1.10
C GLY A 423 -2.74 10.97 2.03
N TYR A 424 -3.06 10.23 3.08
CA TYR A 424 -4.04 10.65 4.09
C TYR A 424 -3.66 12.01 4.69
N GLY A 425 -2.49 12.15 5.30
CA GLY A 425 -2.08 13.39 5.96
C GLY A 425 -1.96 14.59 5.01
N PHE A 426 -1.47 14.37 3.77
CA PHE A 426 -1.36 15.41 2.76
C PHE A 426 -2.74 15.92 2.30
N TYR A 427 -3.64 15.00 1.92
CA TYR A 427 -4.94 15.40 1.41
C TYR A 427 -5.89 15.88 2.50
N THR A 428 -5.79 15.36 3.73
CA THR A 428 -6.55 15.89 4.87
C THR A 428 -6.18 17.34 5.14
N SER A 429 -4.89 17.66 5.18
CA SER A 429 -4.41 19.02 5.40
C SER A 429 -4.85 20.01 4.28
N ILE A 430 -4.76 19.57 3.00
CA ILE A 430 -5.24 20.39 1.88
C ILE A 430 -6.75 20.59 1.94
N PHE A 431 -7.50 19.54 2.24
CA PHE A 431 -8.95 19.59 2.37
C PHE A 431 -9.38 20.51 3.50
N SER A 432 -8.80 20.38 4.71
CA SER A 432 -9.09 21.23 5.86
C SER A 432 -8.80 22.71 5.57
N HIS A 433 -7.69 22.99 4.87
CA HIS A 433 -7.36 24.35 4.44
C HIS A 433 -8.40 24.91 3.45
N PHE A 434 -8.78 24.15 2.43
CA PHE A 434 -9.78 24.58 1.45
C PHE A 434 -11.17 24.68 2.05
N LEU A 435 -11.53 23.79 2.97
CA LEU A 435 -12.81 23.85 3.67
C LEU A 435 -12.90 25.12 4.51
N SER A 436 -11.86 25.42 5.30
CA SER A 436 -11.78 26.65 6.10
C SER A 436 -11.87 27.91 5.24
N ASP A 437 -11.13 27.97 4.12
CA ASP A 437 -11.18 29.07 3.16
C ASP A 437 -12.59 29.23 2.53
N ASN A 438 -13.22 28.13 2.13
CA ASN A 438 -14.57 28.14 1.60
C ASN A 438 -15.58 28.64 2.64
N MET A 439 -15.53 28.11 3.87
CA MET A 439 -16.42 28.53 4.96
C MET A 439 -16.25 30.02 5.28
N ALA A 440 -15.02 30.54 5.30
CA ALA A 440 -14.75 31.97 5.54
C ALA A 440 -15.33 32.84 4.42
N ARG A 441 -15.13 32.46 3.14
CA ARG A 441 -15.61 33.23 1.98
C ARG A 441 -17.13 33.22 1.85
N TYR A 442 -17.73 32.02 1.85
CA TYR A 442 -19.16 31.90 1.63
C TYR A 442 -19.96 32.25 2.88
N GLY A 443 -19.46 31.99 4.08
CA GLY A 443 -20.08 32.41 5.33
C GLY A 443 -20.20 33.94 5.46
N SER A 444 -19.23 34.70 4.93
CA SER A 444 -19.29 36.15 4.90
C SER A 444 -20.39 36.70 3.96
N HIS A 445 -20.86 35.95 3.00
CA HIS A 445 -21.93 36.28 2.07
C HIS A 445 -23.31 35.78 2.49
N LEU A 446 -23.40 34.96 3.54
CA LEU A 446 -24.69 34.56 4.11
C LEU A 446 -25.35 35.73 4.80
N THR A 447 -26.29 36.37 4.10
CA THR A 447 -27.15 37.40 4.70
C THR A 447 -28.45 36.74 5.14
N LEU A 448 -28.71 36.73 6.42
CA LEU A 448 -29.96 36.25 7.02
C LEU A 448 -31.11 37.24 6.86
N THR A 449 -30.89 38.37 6.17
CA THR A 449 -31.91 39.38 5.88
C THR A 449 -32.95 38.84 4.89
N GLY A 450 -34.17 38.70 5.36
CA GLY A 450 -35.32 38.20 4.56
C GLY A 450 -35.71 36.75 4.86
N LEU A 451 -34.97 36.05 5.71
CA LEU A 451 -35.38 34.71 6.20
C LEU A 451 -36.38 34.85 7.35
N ASP A 452 -37.47 34.11 7.26
CA ASP A 452 -38.41 34.01 8.37
C ASP A 452 -37.79 33.08 9.44
N MET A 453 -37.22 33.70 10.47
CA MET A 453 -36.50 33.04 11.56
C MET A 453 -37.40 32.10 12.38
N THR A 454 -38.70 32.19 12.23
CA THR A 454 -39.66 31.33 12.93
C THR A 454 -39.83 29.95 12.25
N THR A 455 -39.59 29.90 10.92
CA THR A 455 -39.75 28.70 10.09
C THR A 455 -38.41 28.15 9.62
N PHE A 456 -37.33 28.95 9.65
CA PHE A 456 -36.00 28.57 9.17
C PHE A 456 -35.26 27.72 10.21
N ASN A 457 -35.06 26.44 9.90
CA ASN A 457 -34.27 25.52 10.71
C ASN A 457 -32.77 25.67 10.38
N PHE A 458 -32.10 26.63 11.04
CA PHE A 458 -30.68 26.91 10.81
C PHE A 458 -29.75 25.71 11.06
N PRO A 459 -29.91 24.89 12.13
CA PRO A 459 -29.12 23.69 12.28
C PRO A 459 -29.24 22.71 11.14
N ALA A 460 -30.45 22.40 10.68
CA ALA A 460 -30.70 21.49 9.55
C ALA A 460 -30.09 22.03 8.24
N PHE A 461 -30.22 23.34 7.96
CA PHE A 461 -29.58 23.96 6.82
C PHE A 461 -28.05 23.85 6.88
N MET A 462 -27.44 24.09 8.03
CA MET A 462 -25.98 23.95 8.20
C MET A 462 -25.52 22.54 7.97
N GLU A 463 -26.24 21.56 8.50
CA GLU A 463 -25.87 20.15 8.44
C GLU A 463 -26.12 19.49 7.08
N HIS A 464 -27.27 19.74 6.46
CA HIS A 464 -27.70 19.01 5.27
C HIS A 464 -27.38 19.72 3.95
N ASP A 465 -27.31 21.05 3.92
CA ASP A 465 -27.15 21.81 2.68
C ASP A 465 -25.81 22.54 2.62
N PHE A 466 -25.49 23.31 3.66
CA PHE A 466 -24.33 24.20 3.63
C PHE A 466 -23.02 23.46 3.78
N LEU A 467 -22.87 22.65 4.82
CA LEU A 467 -21.61 21.95 5.12
C LEU A 467 -21.24 20.93 4.04
N PRO A 468 -22.13 20.04 3.57
CA PRO A 468 -21.83 19.14 2.45
C PRO A 468 -21.44 19.89 1.17
N SER A 469 -22.09 21.00 0.86
CA SER A 469 -21.75 21.83 -0.31
C SER A 469 -20.35 22.44 -0.19
N MET A 470 -19.96 22.94 0.99
CA MET A 470 -18.62 23.48 1.23
C MET A 470 -17.54 22.40 1.18
N MET A 471 -17.84 21.21 1.70
CA MET A 471 -16.98 20.02 1.59
C MET A 471 -16.80 19.60 0.12
N ALA A 472 -17.90 19.49 -0.65
CA ALA A 472 -17.85 19.15 -2.06
C ALA A 472 -16.95 20.13 -2.85
N VAL A 473 -17.06 21.43 -2.60
CA VAL A 473 -16.20 22.45 -3.24
C VAL A 473 -14.73 22.28 -2.81
N ALA A 474 -14.46 21.96 -1.53
CA ALA A 474 -13.11 21.74 -1.04
C ALA A 474 -12.48 20.50 -1.68
N ILE A 475 -13.22 19.38 -1.79
CA ILE A 475 -12.80 18.17 -2.48
C ILE A 475 -12.52 18.48 -3.96
N LYS A 476 -13.41 19.21 -4.62
CA LYS A 476 -13.26 19.60 -6.03
C LYS A 476 -11.97 20.41 -6.25
N ARG A 477 -11.66 21.38 -5.37
CA ARG A 477 -10.39 22.14 -5.42
C ARG A 477 -9.18 21.24 -5.23
N SER A 478 -9.27 20.24 -4.34
CA SER A 478 -8.20 19.25 -4.11
C SER A 478 -7.96 18.38 -5.35
N TYR A 479 -9.01 17.91 -6.03
CA TYR A 479 -8.86 17.20 -7.32
C TYR A 479 -8.26 18.10 -8.41
N GLY A 480 -8.51 19.42 -8.37
CA GLY A 480 -7.85 20.38 -9.27
C GLY A 480 -6.32 20.31 -9.19
N ILE A 481 -5.75 20.14 -8.00
CA ILE A 481 -4.30 19.95 -7.82
C ILE A 481 -3.83 18.64 -8.47
N ILE A 482 -4.57 17.54 -8.25
CA ILE A 482 -4.26 16.22 -8.84
C ILE A 482 -4.28 16.31 -10.37
N ILE A 483 -5.25 17.01 -10.96
CA ILE A 483 -5.35 17.23 -12.40
C ILE A 483 -4.08 17.91 -12.95
N TRP A 484 -3.62 19.00 -12.33
CA TRP A 484 -2.43 19.70 -12.80
C TRP A 484 -1.16 18.84 -12.70
N ILE A 485 -0.97 18.15 -11.57
CA ILE A 485 0.22 17.30 -11.38
C ILE A 485 0.19 16.12 -12.35
N SER A 486 -0.96 15.44 -12.51
CA SER A 486 -1.09 14.29 -13.41
C SER A 486 -1.00 14.69 -14.89
N LEU A 487 -1.51 15.86 -15.27
CA LEU A 487 -1.34 16.42 -16.62
C LEU A 487 0.14 16.67 -16.92
N PHE A 488 0.86 17.34 -16.00
CA PHE A 488 2.30 17.58 -16.15
C PHE A 488 3.09 16.27 -16.25
N ALA A 489 2.80 15.28 -15.39
CA ALA A 489 3.42 13.97 -15.45
C ALA A 489 3.12 13.26 -16.78
N THR A 490 1.87 13.26 -17.22
CA THR A 490 1.46 12.66 -18.52
C THR A 490 2.22 13.28 -19.68
N MET A 491 2.24 14.62 -19.75
CA MET A 491 2.98 15.33 -20.80
C MET A 491 4.48 15.02 -20.75
N THR A 492 5.06 14.97 -19.55
CA THR A 492 6.48 14.65 -19.37
C THR A 492 6.82 13.27 -19.97
N PHE A 493 6.03 12.24 -19.69
CA PHE A 493 6.28 10.89 -20.18
C PHE A 493 5.97 10.70 -21.69
N PHE A 494 5.06 11.50 -22.25
CA PHE A 494 4.77 11.43 -23.68
C PHE A 494 5.70 12.30 -24.55
N LEU A 495 6.07 13.51 -24.08
CA LEU A 495 6.88 14.46 -24.84
C LEU A 495 8.38 14.21 -24.70
N LEU A 496 8.85 13.91 -23.49
CA LEU A 496 10.25 13.60 -23.28
C LEU A 496 10.53 12.17 -23.74
N ASP A 497 11.35 12.04 -24.78
CA ASP A 497 11.91 10.74 -25.16
C ASP A 497 13.05 10.41 -24.18
N ILE A 498 12.62 10.10 -22.93
CA ILE A 498 13.54 9.69 -21.88
C ILE A 498 14.27 8.47 -22.43
N PRO A 499 15.62 8.51 -22.55
CA PRO A 499 16.37 7.39 -23.11
C PRO A 499 15.97 6.15 -22.31
N ALA A 500 15.53 5.12 -23.03
CA ALA A 500 15.07 3.87 -22.45
C ALA A 500 16.00 3.49 -21.31
N VAL A 501 15.46 2.85 -20.27
CA VAL A 501 16.27 2.11 -19.30
C VAL A 501 17.08 1.10 -20.12
N ARG A 502 18.06 1.60 -20.83
CA ARG A 502 19.01 0.76 -21.53
C ARG A 502 19.94 0.23 -20.46
N THR A 503 20.13 -1.04 -20.49
CA THR A 503 21.05 -1.95 -19.85
C THR A 503 22.46 -1.43 -19.51
N ASN A 504 22.80 -0.19 -19.77
CA ASN A 504 23.98 0.48 -19.24
C ASN A 504 23.66 1.07 -17.89
N VAL A 505 23.84 0.24 -16.87
CA VAL A 505 23.91 0.65 -15.45
C VAL A 505 25.02 1.70 -15.30
N ARG A 506 24.72 2.96 -15.62
CA ARG A 506 25.62 4.07 -15.31
C ARG A 506 25.46 4.35 -13.83
N ARG A 507 26.43 3.89 -13.05
CA ARG A 507 26.59 4.31 -11.66
C ARG A 507 26.65 5.84 -11.63
N VAL A 508 26.00 6.45 -10.65
CA VAL A 508 26.08 7.89 -10.41
C VAL A 508 27.57 8.27 -10.31
N PRO A 509 28.05 9.33 -11.00
CA PRO A 509 29.43 9.70 -10.96
C PRO A 509 29.90 9.87 -9.51
N ILE A 510 31.06 9.36 -9.25
CA ILE A 510 31.75 9.17 -7.97
C ILE A 510 31.75 10.40 -7.04
N TRP A 511 31.55 11.62 -7.57
CA TRP A 511 31.52 12.83 -6.75
C TRP A 511 30.28 12.97 -5.84
N ALA A 512 29.12 12.41 -6.21
CA ALA A 512 27.93 12.38 -5.33
C ALA A 512 28.10 11.31 -4.23
N VAL A 513 28.83 10.23 -4.55
CA VAL A 513 29.23 9.19 -3.59
C VAL A 513 30.48 9.62 -2.82
N ALA A 514 31.40 10.37 -3.45
CA ALA A 514 32.62 10.90 -2.83
C ALA A 514 32.33 11.90 -1.71
N GLY A 515 31.25 12.68 -1.78
CA GLY A 515 30.80 13.49 -0.65
C GLY A 515 30.44 12.63 0.56
N ILE A 516 29.84 11.49 0.33
CA ILE A 516 29.47 10.50 1.36
C ILE A 516 30.69 9.71 1.83
N GLU A 517 31.59 9.32 0.92
CA GLU A 517 32.87 8.65 1.24
C GLU A 517 33.89 9.60 1.87
N TYR A 518 33.89 10.87 1.49
CA TYR A 518 34.74 11.90 2.10
C TYR A 518 34.33 12.17 3.55
N LEU A 519 33.03 12.24 3.82
CA LEU A 519 32.51 12.34 5.19
C LEU A 519 32.79 11.06 6.01
N ALA A 520 32.77 9.89 5.38
CA ALA A 520 33.15 8.62 6.02
C ALA A 520 34.67 8.53 6.29
N LYS A 521 35.53 9.10 5.44
CA LYS A 521 36.95 9.23 5.67
C LYS A 521 37.31 10.23 6.78
N LEU A 522 36.60 11.35 6.86
CA LEU A 522 36.72 12.34 7.94
C LEU A 522 36.29 11.79 9.30
N SER A 523 35.37 10.81 9.35
CA SER A 523 34.94 10.14 10.58
C SER A 523 35.85 9.00 11.05
N GLY A 524 37.01 8.78 10.39
CA GLY A 524 38.02 7.80 10.83
C GLY A 524 37.67 6.32 10.59
N LEU A 525 36.58 6.02 9.91
CA LEU A 525 36.13 4.65 9.61
C LEU A 525 36.73 4.16 8.27
N ARG A 526 37.98 3.65 8.32
CA ARG A 526 38.57 2.91 7.20
C ARG A 526 37.87 1.56 7.05
N ARG A 527 37.24 1.32 5.87
CA ARG A 527 36.95 -0.03 5.41
C ARG A 527 38.29 -0.77 5.20
N ARG A 528 38.51 -1.85 5.93
CA ARG A 528 39.43 -2.89 5.49
C ARG A 528 38.77 -3.62 4.33
N SER A 529 39.46 -3.63 3.20
CA SER A 529 39.12 -4.33 1.96
C SER A 529 38.95 -5.83 2.18
#